data_4d10cc59b6c5c75b6feca25779fe76c8
#
_entry.id   4d10cc59b6c5c75b6feca25779fe76c8
#
_cell.length_a   1.000
_cell.length_b   1.000
_cell.length_c   1.000
_cell.angle_alpha   90.00
_cell.angle_beta   90.00
_cell.angle_gamma   90.00
#
_symmetry.space_group_name_H-M   'P 1'
#
loop_
_entity.id
_entity.type
_entity.pdbx_description
1 polymer ?
#
loop_
_entity_poly.entity_id
_entity_poly.type
_entity_poly.pdbx_seq_one_letter_code
_entity_poly.pdbx_strand_id
1 'polypeptide(L)'
;MTKKRLIIYVLIAYGLTYLMGILMWYGSTKGYDLTVFPTAQMMYPAAGVIIGLFLAHKGEKILPAGFFITVLATTGVLIVLALLSVFLPVNDLNIAGMTMSVYNLISQYILIIGSIVALVFLAVAGNEKRAAAGLTRQNWKSAVLIVLAFVGIYIVRTVVSVAVQGVSDGSGMQYVKEWAAMFKNPMMWLNIAALPINYFFVFIAFFGEEYGWRYYLQPVLQKRFGLRAGVIILGVVWGLWHIPDDLFYYTQTSGIQMIFVQ
;
A
#
# COMPACT_ATOMS: atom_id res chain seq x y z
N MET A 1 -21.93 -9.70 -9.43
CA MET A 1 -20.66 -10.24 -8.89
C MET A 1 -20.94 -11.59 -8.26
N THR A 2 -20.17 -12.62 -8.56
CA THR A 2 -20.43 -13.96 -8.05
C THR A 2 -19.86 -14.13 -6.64
N LYS A 3 -20.60 -14.86 -5.77
CA LYS A 3 -20.14 -15.23 -4.40
C LYS A 3 -18.75 -15.87 -4.43
N LYS A 4 -18.44 -16.65 -5.46
CA LYS A 4 -17.15 -17.29 -5.69
C LYS A 4 -15.98 -16.28 -5.78
N ARG A 5 -16.14 -15.18 -6.51
CA ARG A 5 -15.10 -14.14 -6.65
C ARG A 5 -14.81 -13.43 -5.33
N LEU A 6 -15.85 -13.18 -4.53
CA LEU A 6 -15.67 -12.58 -3.20
C LEU A 6 -14.91 -13.52 -2.26
N ILE A 7 -15.21 -14.82 -2.29
CA ILE A 7 -14.48 -15.82 -1.49
C ILE A 7 -13.01 -15.87 -1.89
N ILE A 8 -12.70 -15.90 -3.20
CA ILE A 8 -11.32 -15.89 -3.69
C ILE A 8 -10.58 -14.63 -3.22
N TYR A 9 -11.24 -13.47 -3.34
CA TYR A 9 -10.67 -12.21 -2.87
C TYR A 9 -10.33 -12.25 -1.37
N VAL A 10 -11.28 -12.68 -0.53
CA VAL A 10 -11.08 -12.76 0.92
C VAL A 10 -9.97 -13.77 1.28
N LEU A 11 -9.98 -14.95 0.66
CA LEU A 11 -8.96 -15.96 0.91
C LEU A 11 -7.55 -15.48 0.55
N ILE A 12 -7.39 -14.70 -0.52
CA ILE A 12 -6.09 -14.17 -0.92
C ILE A 12 -5.74 -12.94 -0.09
N ALA A 13 -6.60 -11.93 -0.04
CA ALA A 13 -6.29 -10.69 0.66
C ALA A 13 -6.05 -10.90 2.16
N TYR A 14 -6.89 -11.67 2.83
CA TYR A 14 -6.77 -11.93 4.26
C TYR A 14 -5.98 -13.21 4.57
N GLY A 15 -6.21 -14.28 3.81
CA GLY A 15 -5.53 -15.55 4.05
C GLY A 15 -4.02 -15.41 3.96
N LEU A 16 -3.50 -14.75 2.90
CA LEU A 16 -2.07 -14.48 2.80
C LEU A 16 -1.59 -13.53 3.89
N THR A 17 -2.33 -12.46 4.17
CA THR A 17 -1.95 -11.49 5.20
C THR A 17 -1.76 -12.17 6.56
N TYR A 18 -2.73 -12.95 7.02
CA TYR A 18 -2.62 -13.61 8.33
C TYR A 18 -1.63 -14.77 8.34
N LEU A 19 -1.47 -15.49 7.21
CA LEU A 19 -0.42 -16.50 7.07
C LEU A 19 0.98 -15.87 7.17
N MET A 20 1.21 -14.78 6.45
CA MET A 20 2.46 -14.02 6.53
C MET A 20 2.62 -13.35 7.89
N GLY A 21 1.52 -12.96 8.55
CA GLY A 21 1.50 -12.43 9.91
C GLY A 21 2.05 -13.43 10.95
N ILE A 22 1.82 -14.74 10.77
CA ILE A 22 2.44 -15.78 11.62
C ILE A 22 3.97 -15.77 11.46
N LEU A 23 4.46 -15.58 10.23
CA LEU A 23 5.89 -15.47 9.97
C LEU A 23 6.48 -14.16 10.50
N MET A 24 5.72 -13.06 10.41
CA MET A 24 6.11 -11.79 11.03
C MET A 24 6.23 -11.91 12.54
N TRP A 25 5.27 -12.56 13.19
CA TRP A 25 5.35 -12.88 14.62
C TRP A 25 6.63 -13.66 14.94
N TYR A 26 6.91 -14.72 14.21
CA TYR A 26 8.15 -15.49 14.38
C TYR A 26 9.39 -14.62 14.16
N GLY A 27 9.46 -13.88 13.06
CA GLY A 27 10.57 -13.01 12.73
C GLY A 27 10.79 -11.90 13.78
N SER A 28 9.71 -11.30 14.30
CA SER A 28 9.76 -10.27 15.34
C SER A 28 10.37 -10.81 16.65
N THR A 29 10.07 -12.05 17.04
CA THR A 29 10.66 -12.68 18.24
C THR A 29 12.15 -12.99 18.11
N LYS A 30 12.66 -13.02 16.88
CA LYS A 30 14.08 -13.28 16.55
C LYS A 30 14.85 -12.03 16.15
N GLY A 31 14.20 -10.88 16.03
CA GLY A 31 14.81 -9.64 15.54
C GLY A 31 15.18 -9.70 14.05
N TYR A 32 14.49 -10.49 13.25
CA TYR A 32 14.72 -10.57 11.81
C TYR A 32 14.13 -9.37 11.07
N ASP A 33 14.62 -9.14 9.86
CA ASP A 33 14.15 -8.05 8.99
C ASP A 33 12.74 -8.30 8.47
N LEU A 34 11.80 -7.45 8.85
CA LEU A 34 10.39 -7.50 8.46
C LEU A 34 9.99 -6.40 7.46
N THR A 35 10.94 -5.60 6.98
CA THR A 35 10.67 -4.41 6.14
C THR A 35 9.95 -4.72 4.82
N VAL A 36 10.07 -5.95 4.30
CA VAL A 36 9.43 -6.38 3.05
C VAL A 36 7.97 -6.75 3.24
N PHE A 37 7.57 -7.17 4.44
CA PHE A 37 6.22 -7.70 4.68
C PHE A 37 5.11 -6.69 4.38
N PRO A 38 5.14 -5.45 4.89
CA PRO A 38 4.13 -4.45 4.55
C PRO A 38 4.06 -4.19 3.04
N THR A 39 5.22 -4.13 2.37
CA THR A 39 5.30 -3.93 0.92
C THR A 39 4.65 -5.08 0.14
N ALA A 40 4.90 -6.33 0.55
CA ALA A 40 4.26 -7.50 -0.05
C ALA A 40 2.76 -7.52 0.23
N GLN A 41 2.34 -7.18 1.44
CA GLN A 41 0.95 -7.13 1.87
C GLN A 41 0.13 -6.18 0.99
N MET A 42 0.64 -5.00 0.65
CA MET A 42 -0.03 -4.05 -0.24
C MET A 42 -0.49 -4.67 -1.57
N MET A 43 0.16 -5.73 -2.04
CA MET A 43 -0.16 -6.38 -3.32
C MET A 43 -1.30 -7.42 -3.23
N TYR A 44 -1.60 -7.96 -2.05
CA TYR A 44 -2.53 -9.09 -1.88
C TYR A 44 -3.97 -8.78 -2.30
N PRO A 45 -4.54 -7.58 -2.00
CA PRO A 45 -5.91 -7.27 -2.38
C PRO A 45 -6.10 -7.27 -3.90
N ALA A 46 -5.19 -6.66 -4.68
CA ALA A 46 -5.26 -6.73 -6.14
C ALA A 46 -5.05 -8.15 -6.68
N ALA A 47 -4.13 -8.91 -6.08
CA ALA A 47 -3.90 -10.30 -6.49
C ALA A 47 -5.18 -11.13 -6.36
N GLY A 48 -5.94 -10.96 -5.26
CA GLY A 48 -7.24 -11.61 -5.07
C GLY A 48 -8.26 -11.25 -6.14
N VAL A 49 -8.35 -9.96 -6.51
CA VAL A 49 -9.23 -9.50 -7.59
C VAL A 49 -8.82 -10.07 -8.93
N ILE A 50 -7.54 -9.99 -9.28
CA ILE A 50 -6.99 -10.42 -10.57
C ILE A 50 -7.19 -11.91 -10.79
N ILE A 51 -6.89 -12.74 -9.78
CA ILE A 51 -7.12 -14.20 -9.84
C ILE A 51 -8.62 -14.48 -10.02
N GLY A 52 -9.48 -13.77 -9.28
CA GLY A 52 -10.93 -13.88 -9.45
C GLY A 52 -11.42 -13.48 -10.86
N LEU A 53 -10.78 -12.49 -11.49
CA LEU A 53 -11.08 -12.07 -12.87
C LEU A 53 -10.61 -13.12 -13.88
N PHE A 54 -9.38 -13.63 -13.77
CA PHE A 54 -8.88 -14.67 -14.67
C PHE A 54 -9.72 -15.97 -14.61
N LEU A 55 -10.18 -16.35 -13.42
CA LEU A 55 -11.05 -17.52 -13.27
C LEU A 55 -12.46 -17.29 -13.84
N ALA A 56 -12.97 -16.05 -13.75
CA ALA A 56 -14.29 -15.70 -14.28
C ALA A 56 -14.30 -15.61 -15.82
N HIS A 57 -13.19 -15.18 -16.40
CA HIS A 57 -13.03 -14.96 -17.84
C HIS A 57 -12.03 -15.96 -18.47
N LYS A 58 -12.06 -17.21 -17.97
CA LYS A 58 -11.18 -18.27 -18.47
C LYS A 58 -11.45 -18.53 -19.95
N GLY A 59 -10.41 -18.40 -20.77
CA GLY A 59 -10.48 -18.57 -22.22
C GLY A 59 -10.86 -17.31 -23.01
N GLU A 60 -11.24 -16.22 -22.34
CA GLU A 60 -11.54 -14.93 -22.97
C GLU A 60 -10.28 -14.05 -23.02
N LYS A 61 -10.12 -13.29 -24.11
CA LYS A 61 -8.98 -12.36 -24.28
C LYS A 61 -9.39 -10.89 -24.02
N ILE A 62 -10.31 -10.69 -23.08
CA ILE A 62 -10.90 -9.36 -22.79
C ILE A 62 -10.13 -8.59 -21.71
N LEU A 63 -9.24 -9.24 -20.96
CA LEU A 63 -8.48 -8.62 -19.87
C LEU A 63 -7.09 -8.15 -20.34
N PRO A 64 -6.51 -7.13 -19.71
CA PRO A 64 -5.12 -6.71 -19.94
C PRO A 64 -4.16 -7.69 -19.27
N ALA A 65 -4.03 -8.89 -19.83
CA ALA A 65 -3.34 -10.00 -19.20
C ALA A 65 -1.87 -9.70 -18.85
N GLY A 66 -1.12 -9.00 -19.73
CA GLY A 66 0.28 -8.64 -19.46
C GLY A 66 0.40 -7.77 -18.20
N PHE A 67 -0.46 -6.75 -18.06
CA PHE A 67 -0.50 -5.92 -16.85
C PHE A 67 -0.82 -6.75 -15.60
N PHE A 68 -1.86 -7.57 -15.65
CA PHE A 68 -2.27 -8.39 -14.50
C PHE A 68 -1.24 -9.46 -14.12
N ILE A 69 -0.60 -10.10 -15.11
CA ILE A 69 0.47 -11.06 -14.85
C ILE A 69 1.67 -10.36 -14.20
N THR A 70 2.01 -9.14 -14.62
CA THR A 70 3.09 -8.36 -13.98
C THR A 70 2.76 -8.09 -12.51
N VAL A 71 1.52 -7.66 -12.19
CA VAL A 71 1.09 -7.46 -10.80
C VAL A 71 1.23 -8.75 -9.98
N LEU A 72 0.75 -9.88 -10.50
CA LEU A 72 0.84 -11.17 -9.81
C LEU A 72 2.28 -11.65 -9.66
N ALA A 73 3.13 -11.48 -10.68
CA ALA A 73 4.53 -11.83 -10.62
C ALA A 73 5.27 -10.98 -9.57
N THR A 74 5.05 -9.66 -9.57
CA THR A 74 5.61 -8.77 -8.54
C THR A 74 5.16 -9.19 -7.13
N THR A 75 3.88 -9.53 -6.96
CA THR A 75 3.36 -10.06 -5.69
C THR A 75 4.11 -11.33 -5.27
N GLY A 76 4.26 -12.30 -6.18
CA GLY A 76 4.95 -13.56 -5.90
C GLY A 76 6.42 -13.35 -5.52
N VAL A 77 7.12 -12.47 -6.24
CA VAL A 77 8.53 -12.14 -5.95
C VAL A 77 8.68 -11.47 -4.58
N LEU A 78 7.78 -10.54 -4.23
CA LEU A 78 7.79 -9.88 -2.91
C LEU A 78 7.48 -10.85 -1.77
N ILE A 79 6.56 -11.82 -1.97
CA ILE A 79 6.31 -12.90 -1.00
C ILE A 79 7.58 -13.72 -0.78
N VAL A 80 8.24 -14.15 -1.86
CA VAL A 80 9.49 -14.91 -1.78
C VAL A 80 10.56 -14.09 -1.05
N LEU A 81 10.69 -12.81 -1.36
CA LEU A 81 11.65 -11.92 -0.71
C LEU A 81 11.37 -11.77 0.79
N ALA A 82 10.10 -11.64 1.20
CA ALA A 82 9.68 -11.59 2.59
C ALA A 82 9.99 -12.92 3.33
N LEU A 83 9.83 -14.07 2.67
CA LEU A 83 10.26 -15.35 3.23
C LEU A 83 11.77 -15.40 3.40
N LEU A 84 12.54 -14.95 2.39
CA LEU A 84 13.99 -14.92 2.46
C LEU A 84 14.50 -14.02 3.58
N SER A 85 13.86 -12.89 3.87
CA SER A 85 14.30 -11.98 4.95
C SER A 85 14.21 -12.61 6.35
N VAL A 86 13.35 -13.62 6.52
CA VAL A 86 13.22 -14.38 7.78
C VAL A 86 14.15 -15.62 7.80
N PHE A 87 14.28 -16.33 6.70
CA PHE A 87 15.02 -17.61 6.67
C PHE A 87 16.50 -17.48 6.28
N LEU A 88 16.89 -16.38 5.63
CA LEU A 88 18.26 -16.08 5.21
C LEU A 88 18.65 -14.65 5.65
N PRO A 89 18.81 -14.40 6.94
CA PRO A 89 19.11 -13.07 7.44
C PRO A 89 20.44 -12.55 6.86
N VAL A 90 20.43 -11.31 6.38
CA VAL A 90 21.58 -10.59 5.83
C VAL A 90 21.81 -9.33 6.65
N ASN A 91 23.08 -9.01 6.90
CA ASN A 91 23.43 -7.78 7.61
C ASN A 91 23.02 -6.55 6.80
N ASP A 92 22.56 -5.53 7.48
CA ASP A 92 22.22 -4.25 6.89
C ASP A 92 23.44 -3.59 6.24
N LEU A 93 23.18 -2.80 5.20
CA LEU A 93 24.21 -1.98 4.55
C LEU A 93 24.33 -0.64 5.28
N ASN A 94 25.58 -0.20 5.47
CA ASN A 94 25.84 1.16 5.91
C ASN A 94 26.31 1.97 4.70
N ILE A 95 25.45 2.88 4.22
CA ILE A 95 25.74 3.76 3.07
C ILE A 95 25.71 5.20 3.55
N ALA A 96 26.84 5.88 3.51
CA ALA A 96 26.98 7.28 3.91
C ALA A 96 26.47 7.57 5.35
N GLY A 97 26.64 6.62 6.27
CA GLY A 97 26.19 6.75 7.67
C GLY A 97 24.71 6.39 7.90
N MET A 98 23.98 5.96 6.87
CA MET A 98 22.61 5.46 7.00
C MET A 98 22.59 3.94 6.93
N THR A 99 21.97 3.31 7.94
CA THR A 99 21.75 1.86 7.95
C THR A 99 20.52 1.54 7.12
N MET A 100 20.68 0.69 6.12
CA MET A 100 19.61 0.29 5.20
C MET A 100 19.50 -1.23 5.13
N SER A 101 18.29 -1.74 5.28
CA SER A 101 18.00 -3.15 5.04
C SER A 101 18.25 -3.50 3.57
N VAL A 102 19.03 -4.57 3.35
CA VAL A 102 19.26 -5.13 2.00
C VAL A 102 17.95 -5.59 1.36
N TYR A 103 17.10 -6.24 2.15
CA TYR A 103 15.82 -6.75 1.67
C TYR A 103 14.85 -5.63 1.30
N ASN A 104 14.81 -4.56 2.13
CA ASN A 104 14.02 -3.38 1.78
C ASN A 104 14.51 -2.74 0.47
N LEU A 105 15.81 -2.57 0.31
CA LEU A 105 16.38 -2.01 -0.92
C LEU A 105 15.99 -2.85 -2.15
N ILE A 106 16.13 -4.18 -2.07
CA ILE A 106 15.72 -5.08 -3.15
C ILE A 106 14.22 -4.95 -3.43
N SER A 107 13.38 -4.85 -2.40
CA SER A 107 11.92 -4.71 -2.57
C SER A 107 11.56 -3.42 -3.34
N GLN A 108 12.25 -2.31 -3.08
CA GLN A 108 12.05 -1.05 -3.81
C GLN A 108 12.41 -1.20 -5.29
N TYR A 109 13.51 -1.85 -5.64
CA TYR A 109 13.85 -2.13 -7.04
C TYR A 109 12.83 -3.05 -7.72
N ILE A 110 12.32 -4.07 -7.03
CA ILE A 110 11.25 -4.94 -7.54
C ILE A 110 9.99 -4.12 -7.85
N LEU A 111 9.60 -3.20 -6.97
CA LEU A 111 8.45 -2.31 -7.20
C LEU A 111 8.69 -1.38 -8.40
N ILE A 112 9.88 -0.79 -8.52
CA ILE A 112 10.22 0.10 -9.64
C ILE A 112 10.15 -0.67 -10.96
N ILE A 113 10.83 -1.81 -11.05
CA ILE A 113 10.82 -2.64 -12.26
C ILE A 113 9.40 -3.13 -12.57
N GLY A 114 8.68 -3.63 -11.56
CA GLY A 114 7.29 -4.07 -11.68
C GLY A 114 6.38 -2.94 -12.18
N SER A 115 6.56 -1.72 -11.67
CA SER A 115 5.80 -0.54 -12.10
C SER A 115 6.07 -0.18 -13.55
N ILE A 116 7.33 -0.14 -13.97
CA ILE A 116 7.71 0.17 -15.35
C ILE A 116 7.13 -0.89 -16.31
N VAL A 117 7.31 -2.17 -16.00
CA VAL A 117 6.80 -3.27 -16.84
C VAL A 117 5.27 -3.25 -16.89
N ALA A 118 4.60 -3.02 -15.76
CA ALA A 118 3.15 -2.89 -15.69
C ALA A 118 2.64 -1.73 -16.57
N LEU A 119 3.30 -0.55 -16.51
CA LEU A 119 2.94 0.59 -17.35
C LEU A 119 3.10 0.29 -18.85
N VAL A 120 4.17 -0.38 -19.24
CA VAL A 120 4.37 -0.80 -20.64
C VAL A 120 3.22 -1.69 -21.09
N PHE A 121 2.89 -2.74 -20.33
CA PHE A 121 1.76 -3.62 -20.68
C PHE A 121 0.42 -2.90 -20.63
N LEU A 122 0.21 -1.97 -19.72
CA LEU A 122 -1.00 -1.16 -19.68
C LEU A 122 -1.06 -0.21 -20.91
N ALA A 123 0.06 0.36 -21.33
CA ALA A 123 0.12 1.25 -22.50
C ALA A 123 -0.23 0.53 -23.80
N VAL A 124 0.23 -0.71 -23.97
CA VAL A 124 -0.05 -1.51 -25.17
C VAL A 124 -1.42 -2.25 -25.10
N ALA A 125 -2.04 -2.31 -23.93
CA ALA A 125 -3.38 -2.87 -23.79
C ALA A 125 -4.41 -1.96 -24.49
N GLY A 126 -5.24 -2.49 -25.35
CA GLY A 126 -6.30 -1.74 -26.02
C GLY A 126 -7.32 -1.17 -25.03
N ASN A 127 -8.01 -0.10 -25.44
CA ASN A 127 -8.99 0.60 -24.59
C ASN A 127 -10.11 -0.32 -24.09
N GLU A 128 -10.56 -1.28 -24.90
CA GLU A 128 -11.57 -2.25 -24.50
C GLU A 128 -11.14 -3.11 -23.32
N LYS A 129 -9.89 -3.61 -23.33
CA LYS A 129 -9.32 -4.41 -22.24
C LYS A 129 -9.13 -3.58 -20.97
N ARG A 130 -8.69 -2.32 -21.11
CA ARG A 130 -8.61 -1.40 -20.00
C ARG A 130 -9.99 -1.14 -19.39
N ALA A 131 -11.00 -0.90 -20.23
CA ALA A 131 -12.37 -0.68 -19.78
C ALA A 131 -12.95 -1.90 -19.06
N ALA A 132 -12.75 -3.11 -19.60
CA ALA A 132 -13.19 -4.35 -18.97
C ALA A 132 -12.56 -4.59 -17.59
N ALA A 133 -11.35 -4.06 -17.38
CA ALA A 133 -10.63 -4.13 -16.11
C ALA A 133 -10.84 -2.91 -15.20
N GLY A 134 -11.66 -1.92 -15.60
CA GLY A 134 -11.85 -0.67 -14.85
C GLY A 134 -10.64 0.27 -14.86
N LEU A 135 -9.72 0.11 -15.80
CA LEU A 135 -8.44 0.85 -15.89
C LEU A 135 -8.49 1.97 -16.95
N THR A 136 -9.66 2.53 -17.21
CA THR A 136 -9.81 3.68 -18.10
C THR A 136 -9.62 4.99 -17.35
N ARG A 137 -9.01 5.95 -18.06
CA ARG A 137 -8.88 7.31 -17.53
C ARG A 137 -10.25 7.96 -17.45
N GLN A 138 -10.66 8.37 -16.25
CA GLN A 138 -11.89 9.12 -16.03
C GLN A 138 -11.54 10.45 -15.40
N ASN A 139 -12.32 11.48 -15.73
CA ASN A 139 -12.41 12.80 -15.11
C ASN A 139 -11.20 13.24 -14.25
N TRP A 140 -10.04 13.44 -14.88
CA TRP A 140 -8.79 13.77 -14.19
C TRP A 140 -8.89 15.06 -13.34
N LYS A 141 -9.75 16.02 -13.75
CA LYS A 141 -9.97 17.27 -12.99
C LYS A 141 -10.56 16.98 -11.61
N SER A 142 -11.55 16.10 -11.54
CA SER A 142 -12.13 15.67 -10.26
C SER A 142 -11.11 14.89 -9.42
N ALA A 143 -10.27 14.06 -10.04
CA ALA A 143 -9.20 13.35 -9.34
C ALA A 143 -8.20 14.33 -8.70
N VAL A 144 -7.76 15.35 -9.45
CA VAL A 144 -6.86 16.39 -8.91
C VAL A 144 -7.52 17.16 -7.77
N LEU A 145 -8.79 17.55 -7.91
CA LEU A 145 -9.53 18.22 -6.83
C LEU A 145 -9.61 17.38 -5.55
N ILE A 146 -9.87 16.08 -5.70
CA ILE A 146 -9.92 15.15 -4.56
C ILE A 146 -8.54 15.04 -3.91
N VAL A 147 -7.47 14.91 -4.70
CA VAL A 147 -6.09 14.87 -4.17
C VAL A 147 -5.77 16.14 -3.39
N LEU A 148 -6.09 17.33 -3.95
CA LEU A 148 -5.87 18.60 -3.25
C LEU A 148 -6.69 18.70 -1.96
N ALA A 149 -7.94 18.22 -1.96
CA ALA A 149 -8.77 18.17 -0.75
C ALA A 149 -8.15 17.25 0.32
N PHE A 150 -7.65 16.07 -0.06
CA PHE A 150 -6.95 15.18 0.87
C PHE A 150 -5.67 15.79 1.42
N VAL A 151 -4.85 16.42 0.60
CA VAL A 151 -3.65 17.16 1.04
C VAL A 151 -4.05 18.25 2.04
N GLY A 152 -5.10 19.01 1.77
CA GLY A 152 -5.62 20.01 2.69
C GLY A 152 -6.06 19.42 4.04
N ILE A 153 -6.81 18.32 4.01
CA ILE A 153 -7.24 17.61 5.23
C ILE A 153 -6.02 17.08 6.02
N TYR A 154 -5.04 16.52 5.32
CA TYR A 154 -3.82 16.02 5.95
C TYR A 154 -3.03 17.14 6.63
N ILE A 155 -2.89 18.29 5.99
CA ILE A 155 -2.23 19.47 6.58
C ILE A 155 -2.99 19.93 7.85
N VAL A 156 -4.33 20.06 7.76
CA VAL A 156 -5.15 20.44 8.92
C VAL A 156 -4.99 19.44 10.07
N ARG A 157 -5.08 18.12 9.78
CA ARG A 157 -4.86 17.07 10.77
C ARG A 157 -3.50 17.21 11.45
N THR A 158 -2.45 17.41 10.66
CA THR A 158 -1.08 17.52 11.18
C THR A 158 -0.91 18.74 12.06
N VAL A 159 -1.44 19.90 11.65
CA VAL A 159 -1.44 21.12 12.47
C VAL A 159 -2.19 20.92 13.78
N VAL A 160 -3.38 20.30 13.74
CA VAL A 160 -4.18 20.00 14.93
C VAL A 160 -3.44 19.03 15.85
N SER A 161 -2.82 17.96 15.30
CA SER A 161 -2.06 17.00 16.08
C SER A 161 -0.90 17.67 16.83
N VAL A 162 -0.12 18.50 16.14
CA VAL A 162 1.00 19.25 16.74
C VAL A 162 0.50 20.25 17.79
N ALA A 163 -0.61 20.93 17.53
CA ALA A 163 -1.19 21.87 18.50
C ALA A 163 -1.65 21.14 19.77
N VAL A 164 -2.32 19.99 19.64
CA VAL A 164 -2.78 19.17 20.77
C VAL A 164 -1.61 18.65 21.59
N GLN A 165 -0.58 18.10 20.93
CA GLN A 165 0.64 17.67 21.61
C GLN A 165 1.34 18.82 22.31
N GLY A 166 1.51 19.95 21.64
CA GLY A 166 2.13 21.15 22.19
C GLY A 166 1.42 21.71 23.43
N VAL A 167 0.10 21.55 23.53
CA VAL A 167 -0.68 21.93 24.71
C VAL A 167 -0.54 20.87 25.82
N SER A 168 -0.51 19.59 25.47
CA SER A 168 -0.49 18.50 26.44
C SER A 168 0.85 18.32 27.17
N ASP A 169 1.96 18.55 26.49
CA ASP A 169 3.33 18.37 27.02
C ASP A 169 4.14 19.68 27.15
N GLY A 170 3.55 20.82 26.82
CA GLY A 170 4.20 22.14 26.85
C GLY A 170 5.22 22.37 25.73
N SER A 171 5.38 21.43 24.78
CA SER A 171 6.39 21.47 23.72
C SER A 171 5.99 22.29 22.47
N GLY A 172 4.81 22.90 22.45
CA GLY A 172 4.24 23.55 21.26
C GLY A 172 5.18 24.55 20.58
N MET A 173 5.91 25.37 21.36
CA MET A 173 6.87 26.32 20.79
C MET A 173 8.10 25.63 20.19
N GLN A 174 8.51 24.50 20.73
CA GLN A 174 9.61 23.70 20.19
C GLN A 174 9.23 23.11 18.83
N TYR A 175 8.05 22.52 18.69
CA TYR A 175 7.54 22.01 17.40
C TYR A 175 7.46 23.11 16.34
N VAL A 176 7.01 24.31 16.70
CA VAL A 176 6.98 25.46 15.77
C VAL A 176 8.38 25.81 15.29
N LYS A 177 9.37 25.82 16.17
CA LYS A 177 10.78 26.09 15.82
C LYS A 177 11.37 24.99 14.92
N GLU A 178 11.09 23.73 15.23
CA GLU A 178 11.56 22.58 14.44
C GLU A 178 10.95 22.61 13.03
N TRP A 179 9.65 22.91 12.91
CA TRP A 179 8.98 23.09 11.62
C TRP A 179 9.56 24.27 10.84
N ALA A 180 9.77 25.41 11.51
CA ALA A 180 10.37 26.56 10.85
C ALA A 180 11.80 26.26 10.34
N ALA A 181 12.58 25.49 11.09
CA ALA A 181 13.89 25.00 10.65
C ALA A 181 13.80 24.05 9.46
N MET A 182 12.83 23.11 9.49
CA MET A 182 12.58 22.17 8.42
C MET A 182 12.18 22.88 7.11
N PHE A 183 11.30 23.87 7.18
CA PHE A 183 10.88 24.68 6.01
C PHE A 183 12.02 25.53 5.42
N LYS A 184 13.05 25.84 6.20
CA LYS A 184 14.26 26.54 5.73
C LYS A 184 15.26 25.59 5.06
N ASN A 185 15.12 24.27 5.22
CA ASN A 185 16.01 23.30 4.63
C ASN A 185 15.67 23.06 3.14
N PRO A 186 16.57 23.38 2.18
CA PRO A 186 16.31 23.14 0.75
C PRO A 186 16.03 21.68 0.42
N MET A 187 16.62 20.72 1.14
CA MET A 187 16.40 19.29 0.93
C MET A 187 14.97 18.86 1.19
N MET A 188 14.27 19.51 2.10
CA MET A 188 12.83 19.27 2.30
C MET A 188 12.03 19.55 1.03
N TRP A 189 12.26 20.70 0.41
CA TRP A 189 11.56 21.08 -0.82
C TRP A 189 11.90 20.18 -1.99
N LEU A 190 13.17 19.77 -2.08
CA LEU A 190 13.60 18.78 -3.06
C LEU A 190 12.87 17.44 -2.86
N ASN A 191 12.78 16.96 -1.62
CA ASN A 191 12.06 15.73 -1.29
C ASN A 191 10.56 15.85 -1.63
N ILE A 192 9.91 16.97 -1.29
CA ILE A 192 8.50 17.21 -1.66
C ILE A 192 8.33 17.20 -3.19
N ALA A 193 9.22 17.86 -3.93
CA ALA A 193 9.18 17.87 -5.39
C ALA A 193 9.42 16.48 -6.00
N ALA A 194 10.21 15.63 -5.34
CA ALA A 194 10.47 14.27 -5.77
C ALA A 194 9.32 13.28 -5.45
N LEU A 195 8.41 13.59 -4.51
CA LEU A 195 7.32 12.70 -4.12
C LEU A 195 6.50 12.18 -5.32
N PRO A 196 5.99 13.02 -6.26
CA PRO A 196 5.22 12.53 -7.40
C PRO A 196 6.01 11.56 -8.27
N ILE A 197 7.31 11.76 -8.41
CA ILE A 197 8.21 10.89 -9.18
C ILE A 197 8.38 9.56 -8.45
N ASN A 198 8.63 9.59 -7.15
CA ASN A 198 8.76 8.39 -6.32
C ASN A 198 7.47 7.56 -6.35
N TYR A 199 6.32 8.19 -6.13
CA TYR A 199 5.02 7.50 -6.20
C TYR A 199 4.74 6.92 -7.58
N PHE A 200 5.14 7.61 -8.65
CA PHE A 200 5.01 7.10 -10.01
C PHE A 200 5.81 5.82 -10.22
N PHE A 201 7.04 5.74 -9.71
CA PHE A 201 7.88 4.57 -9.88
C PHE A 201 7.51 3.38 -8.99
N VAL A 202 6.71 3.59 -7.94
CA VAL A 202 6.23 2.50 -7.07
C VAL A 202 4.72 2.34 -7.10
N PHE A 203 4.04 2.89 -8.12
CA PHE A 203 2.57 2.92 -8.18
C PHE A 203 1.93 1.54 -8.07
N ILE A 204 2.64 0.48 -8.47
CA ILE A 204 2.12 -0.90 -8.46
C ILE A 204 1.73 -1.36 -7.04
N ALA A 205 2.42 -0.89 -6.01
CA ALA A 205 2.08 -1.18 -4.61
C ALA A 205 0.74 -0.51 -4.23
N PHE A 206 0.59 0.78 -4.53
CA PHE A 206 -0.68 1.50 -4.30
C PHE A 206 -1.83 0.93 -5.14
N PHE A 207 -1.55 0.56 -6.39
CA PHE A 207 -2.51 -0.17 -7.21
C PHE A 207 -2.93 -1.48 -6.53
N GLY A 208 -2.01 -2.17 -5.88
CA GLY A 208 -2.25 -3.40 -5.13
C GLY A 208 -3.36 -3.24 -4.11
N GLU A 209 -3.33 -2.19 -3.31
CA GLU A 209 -4.37 -1.89 -2.33
C GLU A 209 -5.63 -1.33 -2.97
N GLU A 210 -5.50 -0.25 -3.73
CA GLU A 210 -6.64 0.51 -4.25
C GLU A 210 -7.52 -0.32 -5.18
N TYR A 211 -6.93 -1.19 -5.99
CA TYR A 211 -7.68 -2.08 -6.87
C TYR A 211 -8.50 -3.12 -6.10
N GLY A 212 -7.96 -3.61 -4.97
CA GLY A 212 -8.67 -4.52 -4.09
C GLY A 212 -9.76 -3.83 -3.27
N TRP A 213 -9.38 -2.76 -2.58
CA TRP A 213 -10.27 -2.11 -1.62
C TRP A 213 -11.31 -1.20 -2.29
N ARG A 214 -10.87 -0.25 -3.12
CA ARG A 214 -11.75 0.78 -3.67
C ARG A 214 -12.43 0.38 -4.96
N TYR A 215 -11.72 -0.26 -5.87
CA TYR A 215 -12.33 -0.70 -7.12
C TYR A 215 -13.24 -1.93 -6.93
N TYR A 216 -12.82 -2.89 -6.12
CA TYR A 216 -13.54 -4.16 -5.98
C TYR A 216 -14.45 -4.22 -4.75
N LEU A 217 -13.92 -4.11 -3.53
CA LEU A 217 -14.70 -4.39 -2.31
C LEU A 217 -15.68 -3.26 -1.95
N GLN A 218 -15.25 -2.00 -2.08
CA GLN A 218 -16.11 -0.86 -1.73
C GLN A 218 -17.46 -0.87 -2.45
N PRO A 219 -17.55 -1.02 -3.78
CA PRO A 219 -18.84 -1.10 -4.48
C PRO A 219 -19.71 -2.27 -4.01
N VAL A 220 -19.10 -3.38 -3.62
CA VAL A 220 -19.83 -4.55 -3.09
C VAL A 220 -20.50 -4.22 -1.77
N LEU A 221 -19.74 -3.62 -0.86
CA LEU A 221 -20.24 -3.24 0.46
C LEU A 221 -21.31 -2.14 0.34
N GLN A 222 -21.06 -1.14 -0.50
CA GLN A 222 -22.03 -0.07 -0.73
C GLN A 222 -23.34 -0.56 -1.36
N LYS A 223 -23.26 -1.52 -2.28
CA LYS A 223 -24.46 -2.14 -2.86
C LYS A 223 -25.28 -2.93 -1.84
N ARG A 224 -24.61 -3.55 -0.85
CA ARG A 224 -25.26 -4.39 0.16
C ARG A 224 -25.79 -3.59 1.35
N PHE A 225 -25.04 -2.58 1.81
CA PHE A 225 -25.28 -1.88 3.08
C PHE A 225 -25.62 -0.39 2.90
N GLY A 226 -25.67 0.10 1.65
CA GLY A 226 -25.83 1.52 1.36
C GLY A 226 -24.51 2.30 1.35
N LEU A 227 -24.53 3.50 0.78
CA LEU A 227 -23.31 4.28 0.52
C LEU A 227 -22.49 4.58 1.79
N ARG A 228 -23.13 5.05 2.86
CA ARG A 228 -22.44 5.46 4.08
C ARG A 228 -21.96 4.25 4.90
N ALA A 229 -22.87 3.32 5.20
CA ALA A 229 -22.53 2.13 5.97
C ALA A 229 -21.48 1.26 5.23
N GLY A 230 -21.57 1.15 3.90
CA GLY A 230 -20.59 0.42 3.10
C GLY A 230 -19.17 0.99 3.22
N VAL A 231 -19.00 2.31 3.34
CA VAL A 231 -17.68 2.95 3.55
C VAL A 231 -17.18 2.72 4.98
N ILE A 232 -18.06 2.82 5.98
CA ILE A 232 -17.68 2.56 7.38
C ILE A 232 -17.23 1.09 7.55
N ILE A 233 -18.00 0.15 6.99
CA ILE A 233 -17.64 -1.27 7.02
C ILE A 233 -16.31 -1.51 6.28
N LEU A 234 -16.10 -0.84 5.13
CA LEU A 234 -14.82 -0.93 4.44
C LEU A 234 -13.65 -0.48 5.32
N GLY A 235 -13.80 0.65 6.03
CA GLY A 235 -12.77 1.14 6.95
C GLY A 235 -12.42 0.12 8.05
N VAL A 236 -13.45 -0.45 8.69
CA VAL A 236 -13.26 -1.50 9.71
C VAL A 236 -12.55 -2.73 9.13
N VAL A 237 -13.04 -3.21 7.99
CA VAL A 237 -12.47 -4.38 7.30
C VAL A 237 -11.03 -4.11 6.89
N TRP A 238 -10.72 -2.93 6.34
CA TRP A 238 -9.37 -2.56 5.94
C TRP A 238 -8.44 -2.40 7.16
N GLY A 239 -8.91 -1.79 8.26
CA GLY A 239 -8.15 -1.72 9.52
C GLY A 239 -7.82 -3.11 10.08
N LEU A 240 -8.78 -4.04 10.10
CA LEU A 240 -8.53 -5.43 10.53
C LEU A 240 -7.45 -6.11 9.67
N TRP A 241 -7.31 -5.76 8.41
CA TRP A 241 -6.29 -6.30 7.53
C TRP A 241 -4.87 -5.82 7.88
N HIS A 242 -4.70 -4.65 8.50
CA HIS A 242 -3.40 -4.13 8.94
C HIS A 242 -2.89 -4.77 10.24
N ILE A 243 -3.73 -5.48 10.99
CA ILE A 243 -3.36 -6.00 12.32
C ILE A 243 -1.99 -6.70 12.36
N PRO A 244 -1.60 -7.59 11.43
CA PRO A 244 -0.28 -8.22 11.49
C PRO A 244 0.87 -7.22 11.35
N ASP A 245 0.77 -6.26 10.42
CA ASP A 245 1.77 -5.20 10.25
C ASP A 245 1.85 -4.30 11.48
N ASP A 246 0.70 -3.90 12.03
CA ASP A 246 0.62 -3.06 13.20
C ASP A 246 1.27 -3.73 14.42
N LEU A 247 0.94 -5.01 14.66
CA LEU A 247 1.43 -5.74 15.83
C LEU A 247 2.93 -6.09 15.74
N PHE A 248 3.42 -6.48 14.56
CA PHE A 248 4.74 -7.10 14.46
C PHE A 248 5.78 -6.24 13.76
N TYR A 249 5.36 -5.19 13.06
CA TYR A 249 6.27 -4.29 12.37
C TYR A 249 6.20 -2.86 12.94
N TYR A 250 5.04 -2.20 12.87
CA TYR A 250 4.93 -0.79 13.26
C TYR A 250 5.04 -0.56 14.76
N THR A 251 4.56 -1.46 15.61
CA THR A 251 4.69 -1.30 17.07
C THR A 251 6.13 -1.40 17.55
N GLN A 252 6.98 -2.12 16.85
CA GLN A 252 8.41 -2.20 17.18
C GLN A 252 9.13 -0.88 16.92
N THR A 253 8.67 -0.10 15.95
CA THR A 253 9.27 1.17 15.54
C THR A 253 8.60 2.40 16.17
N SER A 254 7.32 2.33 16.51
CA SER A 254 6.49 3.49 16.87
C SER A 254 5.60 3.27 18.11
N GLY A 255 5.67 2.09 18.74
CA GLY A 255 4.89 1.74 19.93
C GLY A 255 3.42 1.39 19.64
N ILE A 256 2.74 0.86 20.68
CA ILE A 256 1.37 0.32 20.58
C ILE A 256 0.31 1.35 20.15
N GLN A 257 0.63 2.63 20.26
CA GLN A 257 -0.26 3.72 19.87
C GLN A 257 -0.55 3.75 18.36
N MET A 258 0.33 3.19 17.53
CA MET A 258 0.14 3.14 16.07
C MET A 258 -1.06 2.30 15.65
N ILE A 259 -1.45 1.29 16.43
CA ILE A 259 -2.63 0.46 16.14
C ILE A 259 -3.92 1.30 16.07
N PHE A 260 -3.96 2.44 16.76
CA PHE A 260 -5.14 3.33 16.83
C PHE A 260 -5.04 4.55 15.90
N VAL A 261 -3.94 4.75 15.20
CA VAL A 261 -3.66 5.97 14.42
C VAL A 261 -3.66 5.74 12.92
N GLN A 262 -3.56 4.49 12.47
CA GLN A 262 -3.74 4.10 11.05
C GLN A 262 -5.23 3.89 10.75
#